data_8f06eadb6af2b15c784139c9784eca11
#
_entry.id   8f06eadb6af2b15c784139c9784eca11
#
_cell.length_a   1.000
_cell.length_b   1.000
_cell.length_c   1.000
_cell.angle_alpha   90.00
_cell.angle_beta   90.00
_cell.angle_gamma   90.00
#
_symmetry.space_group_name_H-M   'P 1'
#
loop_
_entity.id
_entity.type
_entity.pdbx_description
1 polymer ?
#
loop_
_entity_poly.entity_id
_entity_poly.type
_entity_poly.pdbx_seq_one_letter_code
_entity_poly.pdbx_strand_id
1 'polypeptide(L)'
;MKTILIFTQEYLHSKQPPAGGTGSFYKKYTSSLLEKGYKVVIFGNSSVALNGQDGNLRICFLKRNYFKKHFIQELFRSLGKRLKIAALEAYFLKKEVKDLTNKLKEFLKKENIRPDIIETHDWNGISLFLDELSIPYVVRAHGCYKILNKYFGYNITLGLSLIESEALKKAPHLVCVSKNSQQMYEETFGKTGTIITNGVDCSHKPISSDTIPFSVFFFGTAMLKKGFDTALNVFNRLRKRFPEATLHIVGRNYEVYLRETHLEEIKNVVNYGFLDGDELKEVLQKASVFIFPSRGETFGLALCEAMALGKAVVAADLPSFRDIITHKEDGFIAKNEDEYYEYIAALFEEASLNKSISEKAQKTIEHQYNFEKTVKNSLAYYQKIINTK
;
A
#
# COMPACT_ATOMS: atom_id res chain seq x y z
N MET A 1 2.86 -26.85 14.40
CA MET A 1 3.29 -25.54 13.83
C MET A 1 2.27 -25.11 12.80
N LYS A 2 1.68 -23.91 12.92
CA LYS A 2 0.64 -23.46 12.01
C LYS A 2 1.23 -22.97 10.69
N THR A 3 0.52 -23.24 9.61
CA THR A 3 0.89 -22.83 8.26
C THR A 3 -0.05 -21.75 7.77
N ILE A 4 0.48 -20.58 7.43
CA ILE A 4 -0.26 -19.46 6.86
C ILE A 4 0.06 -19.37 5.37
N LEU A 5 -0.96 -19.39 4.52
CA LEU A 5 -0.84 -19.15 3.09
C LEU A 5 -1.17 -17.69 2.78
N ILE A 6 -0.26 -16.99 2.14
CA ILE A 6 -0.49 -15.67 1.55
C ILE A 6 -0.73 -15.87 0.05
N PHE A 7 -1.97 -15.66 -0.39
CA PHE A 7 -2.38 -15.75 -1.78
C PHE A 7 -2.40 -14.36 -2.39
N THR A 8 -1.37 -14.01 -3.17
CA THR A 8 -1.17 -12.64 -3.62
C THR A 8 -0.60 -12.54 -5.04
N GLN A 9 -0.89 -11.45 -5.72
CA GLN A 9 -0.31 -11.12 -7.02
C GLN A 9 0.84 -10.12 -6.92
N GLU A 10 1.18 -9.66 -5.70
CA GLU A 10 2.23 -8.69 -5.44
C GLU A 10 3.03 -9.09 -4.20
N TYR A 11 4.33 -9.14 -4.33
CA TYR A 11 5.25 -9.43 -3.23
C TYR A 11 6.61 -8.78 -3.49
N LEU A 12 7.13 -8.02 -2.53
CA LEU A 12 8.43 -7.37 -2.66
C LEU A 12 9.55 -8.41 -2.58
N HIS A 13 10.24 -8.62 -3.69
CA HIS A 13 11.35 -9.56 -3.83
C HIS A 13 12.25 -9.13 -4.98
N SER A 14 13.58 -9.27 -4.84
CA SER A 14 14.58 -8.84 -5.84
C SER A 14 14.39 -9.45 -7.24
N LYS A 15 13.80 -10.65 -7.31
CA LYS A 15 13.52 -11.37 -8.58
C LYS A 15 12.08 -11.14 -9.08
N GLN A 16 11.32 -10.23 -8.48
CA GLN A 16 9.96 -9.90 -8.88
C GLN A 16 9.88 -8.46 -9.41
N PRO A 17 8.86 -8.11 -10.18
CA PRO A 17 8.62 -6.72 -10.53
C PRO A 17 8.51 -5.85 -9.28
N PRO A 18 8.82 -4.56 -9.40
CA PRO A 18 8.69 -3.63 -8.29
C PRO A 18 7.29 -3.68 -7.67
N ALA A 19 7.23 -3.89 -6.36
CA ALA A 19 6.00 -3.96 -5.60
C ALA A 19 5.52 -2.58 -5.14
N GLY A 20 4.21 -2.44 -4.91
CA GLY A 20 3.59 -1.32 -4.22
C GLY A 20 3.45 -1.59 -2.72
N GLY A 21 2.52 -0.84 -2.08
CA GLY A 21 2.30 -0.96 -0.65
C GLY A 21 1.86 -2.34 -0.17
N THR A 22 1.04 -3.04 -0.96
CA THR A 22 0.57 -4.40 -0.64
C THR A 22 1.74 -5.40 -0.62
N GLY A 23 2.61 -5.36 -1.63
CA GLY A 23 3.75 -6.27 -1.71
C GLY A 23 4.80 -5.98 -0.65
N SER A 24 5.04 -4.71 -0.30
CA SER A 24 5.91 -4.30 0.80
C SER A 24 5.34 -4.76 2.15
N PHE A 25 4.04 -4.60 2.37
CA PHE A 25 3.35 -5.09 3.55
C PHE A 25 3.53 -6.61 3.70
N TYR A 26 3.22 -7.39 2.66
CA TYR A 26 3.35 -8.85 2.74
C TYR A 26 4.79 -9.32 2.93
N LYS A 27 5.79 -8.61 2.43
CA LYS A 27 7.19 -8.93 2.70
C LYS A 27 7.51 -8.80 4.19
N LYS A 28 7.19 -7.66 4.80
CA LYS A 28 7.38 -7.43 6.24
C LYS A 28 6.57 -8.43 7.08
N TYR A 29 5.31 -8.67 6.68
CA TYR A 29 4.41 -9.58 7.36
C TYR A 29 4.94 -11.02 7.36
N THR A 30 5.44 -11.48 6.22
CA THR A 30 6.10 -12.79 6.09
C THR A 30 7.28 -12.92 7.03
N SER A 31 8.17 -11.93 7.08
CA SER A 31 9.35 -11.94 7.97
C SER A 31 8.94 -12.09 9.44
N SER A 32 7.99 -11.27 9.90
CA SER A 32 7.50 -11.34 11.29
C SER A 32 6.78 -12.67 11.61
N LEU A 33 6.08 -13.27 10.67
CA LEU A 33 5.47 -14.58 10.85
C LEU A 33 6.52 -15.69 11.01
N LEU A 34 7.59 -15.65 10.20
CA LEU A 34 8.71 -16.59 10.26
C LEU A 34 9.47 -16.48 11.58
N GLU A 35 9.76 -15.26 12.04
CA GLU A 35 10.37 -14.99 13.36
C GLU A 35 9.55 -15.55 14.52
N LYS A 36 8.23 -15.54 14.39
CA LYS A 36 7.31 -16.13 15.39
C LYS A 36 7.11 -17.65 15.22
N GLY A 37 7.89 -18.27 14.33
CA GLY A 37 7.91 -19.73 14.16
C GLY A 37 6.76 -20.30 13.31
N TYR A 38 6.05 -19.49 12.52
CA TYR A 38 5.05 -19.98 11.59
C TYR A 38 5.69 -20.54 10.31
N LYS A 39 5.04 -21.51 9.67
CA LYS A 39 5.30 -21.84 8.27
C LYS A 39 4.53 -20.87 7.38
N VAL A 40 5.21 -20.27 6.41
CA VAL A 40 4.59 -19.31 5.49
C VAL A 40 4.72 -19.82 4.06
N VAL A 41 3.60 -19.88 3.38
CA VAL A 41 3.52 -20.21 1.96
C VAL A 41 3.04 -18.98 1.21
N ILE A 42 3.77 -18.56 0.20
CA ILE A 42 3.36 -17.45 -0.68
C ILE A 42 3.08 -18.06 -2.04
N PHE A 43 1.87 -17.86 -2.53
CA PHE A 43 1.46 -18.34 -3.85
C PHE A 43 0.75 -17.23 -4.62
N GLY A 44 1.04 -17.15 -5.92
CA GLY A 44 0.39 -16.21 -6.80
C GLY A 44 0.84 -16.29 -8.25
N ASN A 45 0.58 -15.25 -9.02
CA ASN A 45 1.08 -15.10 -10.38
C ASN A 45 1.65 -13.70 -10.62
N SER A 46 2.69 -13.63 -11.43
CA SER A 46 3.38 -12.39 -11.78
C SER A 46 3.93 -12.45 -13.22
N SER A 47 4.46 -11.36 -13.74
CA SER A 47 5.15 -11.36 -15.04
C SER A 47 6.43 -12.21 -15.03
N VAL A 48 7.00 -12.43 -13.84
CA VAL A 48 8.20 -13.26 -13.63
C VAL A 48 7.86 -14.43 -12.72
N ALA A 49 8.21 -15.65 -13.15
CA ALA A 49 8.07 -16.83 -12.29
C ALA A 49 9.09 -16.76 -11.15
N LEU A 50 8.68 -17.18 -9.96
CA LEU A 50 9.55 -17.32 -8.81
C LEU A 50 9.20 -18.63 -8.09
N ASN A 51 10.19 -19.46 -7.83
CA ASN A 51 10.03 -20.69 -7.10
C ASN A 51 11.21 -20.84 -6.14
N GLY A 52 10.95 -20.96 -4.87
CA GLY A 52 11.99 -21.05 -3.84
C GLY A 52 11.45 -21.56 -2.52
N GLN A 53 12.35 -22.12 -1.75
CA GLN A 53 12.12 -22.52 -0.37
C GLN A 53 13.33 -22.12 0.46
N ASP A 54 13.06 -21.54 1.62
CA ASP A 54 14.06 -21.17 2.60
C ASP A 54 13.50 -21.42 4.01
N GLY A 55 13.99 -22.46 4.68
CA GLY A 55 13.49 -22.88 5.97
C GLY A 55 11.97 -23.09 5.98
N ASN A 56 11.28 -22.26 6.76
CA ASN A 56 9.82 -22.27 6.91
C ASN A 56 9.07 -21.44 5.86
N LEU A 57 9.77 -20.83 4.91
CA LEU A 57 9.20 -20.04 3.83
C LEU A 57 9.18 -20.83 2.52
N ARG A 58 8.02 -20.96 1.91
CA ARG A 58 7.81 -21.51 0.57
C ARG A 58 7.20 -20.46 -0.34
N ILE A 59 7.87 -20.10 -1.43
CA ILE A 59 7.40 -19.09 -2.39
C ILE A 59 7.17 -19.76 -3.75
N CYS A 60 6.03 -19.50 -4.37
CA CYS A 60 5.70 -19.93 -5.71
C CYS A 60 4.89 -18.86 -6.45
N PHE A 61 5.52 -18.14 -7.37
CA PHE A 61 4.83 -17.31 -8.34
C PHE A 61 4.84 -17.95 -9.71
N LEU A 62 3.68 -18.18 -10.26
CA LEU A 62 3.51 -18.66 -11.63
C LEU A 62 3.73 -17.49 -12.60
N LYS A 63 4.39 -17.77 -13.73
CA LYS A 63 4.49 -16.79 -14.80
C LYS A 63 3.12 -16.57 -15.43
N ARG A 64 2.66 -15.34 -15.48
CA ARG A 64 1.51 -14.97 -16.31
C ARG A 64 1.89 -15.15 -17.77
N ASN A 65 1.34 -16.16 -18.43
CA ASN A 65 1.53 -16.35 -19.86
C ASN A 65 0.62 -15.42 -20.65
N TYR A 66 1.08 -14.22 -20.92
CA TYR A 66 0.33 -13.21 -21.71
C TYR A 66 0.16 -13.63 -23.19
N PHE A 67 0.89 -14.60 -23.74
CA PHE A 67 1.10 -14.71 -25.17
C PHE A 67 0.54 -15.91 -25.93
N LYS A 68 0.07 -17.01 -25.35
CA LYS A 68 -0.33 -18.19 -26.18
C LYS A 68 -1.76 -18.72 -26.05
N LYS A 69 -2.43 -18.58 -24.95
CA LYS A 69 -3.89 -18.88 -24.83
C LYS A 69 -4.74 -17.60 -24.83
N HIS A 70 -4.10 -16.48 -24.66
CA HIS A 70 -4.69 -15.20 -24.31
C HIS A 70 -5.00 -14.27 -25.48
N PHE A 71 -4.46 -14.48 -26.67
CA PHE A 71 -4.74 -13.55 -27.79
C PHE A 71 -6.25 -13.42 -28.04
N ILE A 72 -6.94 -14.56 -28.11
CA ILE A 72 -8.39 -14.57 -28.28
C ILE A 72 -9.10 -14.03 -27.03
N GLN A 73 -8.65 -14.39 -25.84
CA GLN A 73 -9.22 -13.90 -24.58
C GLN A 73 -8.96 -12.40 -24.41
N GLU A 74 -7.77 -11.91 -24.73
CA GLU A 74 -7.45 -10.47 -24.72
C GLU A 74 -8.21 -9.70 -25.78
N LEU A 75 -8.38 -10.28 -26.96
CA LEU A 75 -9.20 -9.68 -28.02
C LEU A 75 -10.66 -9.54 -27.56
N PHE A 76 -11.24 -10.58 -26.98
CA PHE A 76 -12.60 -10.52 -26.43
C PHE A 76 -12.70 -9.63 -25.18
N ARG A 77 -11.67 -9.59 -24.32
CA ARG A 77 -11.59 -8.64 -23.19
C ARG A 77 -11.50 -7.20 -23.70
N SER A 78 -10.69 -6.95 -24.71
CA SER A 78 -10.55 -5.65 -25.37
C SER A 78 -11.82 -5.23 -26.08
N LEU A 79 -12.50 -6.16 -26.78
CA LEU A 79 -13.82 -5.93 -27.37
C LEU A 79 -14.89 -5.65 -26.30
N GLY A 80 -14.88 -6.41 -25.21
CA GLY A 80 -15.75 -6.17 -24.05
C GLY A 80 -15.55 -4.78 -23.44
N LYS A 81 -14.31 -4.32 -23.32
CA LYS A 81 -13.99 -2.94 -22.93
C LYS A 81 -14.48 -1.91 -23.93
N ARG A 82 -14.21 -2.11 -25.22
CA ARG A 82 -14.62 -1.20 -26.30
C ARG A 82 -16.14 -1.08 -26.44
N LEU A 83 -16.83 -2.20 -26.34
CA LEU A 83 -18.31 -2.27 -26.46
C LEU A 83 -19.02 -2.04 -25.11
N LYS A 84 -18.26 -1.76 -24.02
CA LYS A 84 -18.77 -1.64 -22.63
C LYS A 84 -19.59 -2.86 -22.18
N ILE A 85 -19.31 -4.06 -22.70
CA ILE A 85 -19.99 -5.30 -22.31
C ILE A 85 -19.31 -5.85 -21.04
N ALA A 86 -19.73 -5.32 -19.90
CA ALA A 86 -19.19 -5.69 -18.59
C ALA A 86 -19.27 -7.19 -18.28
N ALA A 87 -20.34 -7.86 -18.73
CA ALA A 87 -20.56 -9.29 -18.49
C ALA A 87 -19.52 -10.17 -19.20
N LEU A 88 -19.15 -9.82 -20.43
CA LEU A 88 -18.13 -10.57 -21.18
C LEU A 88 -16.73 -10.42 -20.58
N GLU A 89 -16.38 -9.20 -20.21
CA GLU A 89 -15.12 -8.94 -19.49
C GLU A 89 -15.08 -9.69 -18.16
N ALA A 90 -16.13 -9.57 -17.35
CA ALA A 90 -16.25 -10.27 -16.07
C ALA A 90 -16.13 -11.79 -16.23
N TYR A 91 -16.72 -12.38 -17.27
CA TYR A 91 -16.60 -13.82 -17.56
C TYR A 91 -15.13 -14.23 -17.76
N PHE A 92 -14.36 -13.50 -18.57
CA PHE A 92 -12.96 -13.83 -18.79
C PHE A 92 -12.08 -13.62 -17.56
N LEU A 93 -12.32 -12.54 -16.80
CA LEU A 93 -11.62 -12.29 -15.55
C LEU A 93 -11.94 -13.41 -14.51
N LYS A 94 -13.19 -13.84 -14.40
CA LYS A 94 -13.57 -14.98 -13.54
C LYS A 94 -12.85 -16.26 -13.94
N LYS A 95 -12.72 -16.51 -15.25
CA LYS A 95 -12.00 -17.70 -15.75
C LYS A 95 -10.52 -17.66 -15.37
N GLU A 96 -9.88 -16.49 -15.46
CA GLU A 96 -8.48 -16.30 -15.04
C GLU A 96 -8.30 -16.55 -13.53
N VAL A 97 -9.18 -15.98 -12.70
CA VAL A 97 -9.14 -16.19 -11.24
C VAL A 97 -9.40 -17.65 -10.88
N LYS A 98 -10.35 -18.30 -11.57
CA LYS A 98 -10.65 -19.72 -11.38
C LYS A 98 -9.46 -20.61 -11.73
N ASP A 99 -8.80 -20.36 -12.86
CA ASP A 99 -7.60 -21.07 -13.28
C ASP A 99 -6.47 -20.92 -12.24
N LEU A 100 -6.27 -19.71 -11.72
CA LEU A 100 -5.26 -19.46 -10.68
C LEU A 100 -5.59 -20.20 -9.37
N THR A 101 -6.86 -20.23 -8.98
CA THR A 101 -7.31 -20.99 -7.79
C THR A 101 -7.13 -22.51 -8.00
N ASN A 102 -7.40 -23.05 -9.19
CA ASN A 102 -7.15 -24.45 -9.50
C ASN A 102 -5.66 -24.78 -9.41
N LYS A 103 -4.79 -23.91 -9.94
CA LYS A 103 -3.33 -24.09 -9.84
C LYS A 103 -2.83 -24.01 -8.40
N LEU A 104 -3.44 -23.16 -7.56
CA LEU A 104 -3.18 -23.19 -6.12
C LEU A 104 -3.55 -24.54 -5.51
N LYS A 105 -4.73 -25.07 -5.84
CA LYS A 105 -5.19 -26.40 -5.36
C LYS A 105 -4.24 -27.53 -5.76
N GLU A 106 -3.80 -27.53 -7.03
CA GLU A 106 -2.81 -28.50 -7.55
C GLU A 106 -1.47 -28.37 -6.84
N PHE A 107 -0.98 -27.12 -6.65
CA PHE A 107 0.26 -26.84 -5.93
C PHE A 107 0.22 -27.35 -4.48
N LEU A 108 -0.85 -27.05 -3.75
CA LEU A 108 -1.03 -27.53 -2.36
C LEU A 108 -1.03 -29.05 -2.28
N LYS A 109 -1.71 -29.71 -3.22
CA LYS A 109 -1.73 -31.18 -3.31
C LYS A 109 -0.36 -31.76 -3.64
N LYS A 110 0.32 -31.21 -4.64
CA LYS A 110 1.65 -31.67 -5.11
C LYS A 110 2.71 -31.54 -4.02
N GLU A 111 2.72 -30.43 -3.30
CA GLU A 111 3.70 -30.14 -2.25
C GLU A 111 3.27 -30.71 -0.88
N ASN A 112 2.12 -31.37 -0.81
CA ASN A 112 1.52 -31.89 0.44
C ASN A 112 1.41 -30.80 1.54
N ILE A 113 1.02 -29.59 1.14
CA ILE A 113 0.85 -28.45 2.04
C ILE A 113 -0.61 -28.34 2.46
N ARG A 114 -0.85 -28.21 3.77
CA ARG A 114 -2.17 -27.98 4.36
C ARG A 114 -2.15 -26.68 5.17
N PRO A 115 -2.53 -25.56 4.57
CA PRO A 115 -2.61 -24.29 5.30
C PRO A 115 -3.74 -24.32 6.32
N ASP A 116 -3.50 -23.72 7.49
CA ASP A 116 -4.55 -23.53 8.51
C ASP A 116 -5.47 -22.36 8.14
N ILE A 117 -4.93 -21.39 7.41
CA ILE A 117 -5.64 -20.19 6.95
C ILE A 117 -4.98 -19.60 5.69
N ILE A 118 -5.80 -18.95 4.86
CA ILE A 118 -5.35 -18.17 3.71
C ILE A 118 -5.58 -16.69 4.01
N GLU A 119 -4.57 -15.85 3.87
CA GLU A 119 -4.73 -14.40 3.74
C GLU A 119 -4.55 -13.99 2.29
N THR A 120 -5.41 -13.10 1.80
CA THR A 120 -5.33 -12.54 0.46
C THR A 120 -5.71 -11.06 0.46
N HIS A 121 -5.40 -10.35 -0.63
CA HIS A 121 -5.82 -8.98 -0.84
C HIS A 121 -7.19 -8.90 -1.56
N ASP A 122 -7.72 -7.70 -1.66
CA ASP A 122 -9.07 -7.37 -2.09
C ASP A 122 -9.22 -6.98 -3.57
N TRP A 123 -8.12 -6.76 -4.28
CA TRP A 123 -8.14 -6.30 -5.68
C TRP A 123 -8.06 -7.46 -6.69
N ASN A 124 -8.50 -7.21 -7.93
CA ASN A 124 -8.62 -8.18 -9.04
C ASN A 124 -9.55 -9.38 -8.76
N GLY A 125 -10.35 -9.34 -7.70
CA GLY A 125 -11.28 -10.42 -7.36
C GLY A 125 -10.61 -11.76 -7.05
N ILE A 126 -9.32 -11.77 -6.67
CA ILE A 126 -8.50 -12.97 -6.49
C ILE A 126 -9.10 -13.98 -5.49
N SER A 127 -9.89 -13.51 -4.52
CA SER A 127 -10.53 -14.34 -3.49
C SER A 127 -11.80 -15.08 -3.96
N LEU A 128 -12.29 -14.82 -5.19
CA LEU A 128 -13.63 -15.19 -5.65
C LEU A 128 -13.97 -16.70 -5.53
N PHE A 129 -12.98 -17.56 -5.65
CA PHE A 129 -13.15 -19.03 -5.62
C PHE A 129 -12.38 -19.71 -4.48
N LEU A 130 -11.93 -18.97 -3.46
CA LEU A 130 -11.20 -19.56 -2.33
C LEU A 130 -12.08 -20.43 -1.44
N ASP A 131 -13.39 -20.24 -1.42
CA ASP A 131 -14.37 -21.09 -0.74
C ASP A 131 -14.31 -22.56 -1.19
N GLU A 132 -13.93 -22.81 -2.44
CA GLU A 132 -13.79 -24.17 -3.01
C GLU A 132 -12.61 -24.97 -2.45
N LEU A 133 -11.67 -24.32 -1.77
CA LEU A 133 -10.52 -25.00 -1.15
C LEU A 133 -10.85 -25.59 0.21
N SER A 134 -12.01 -25.27 0.80
CA SER A 134 -12.41 -25.67 2.15
C SER A 134 -11.40 -25.29 3.25
N ILE A 135 -10.60 -24.27 2.98
CA ILE A 135 -9.63 -23.65 3.92
C ILE A 135 -10.20 -22.30 4.34
N PRO A 136 -10.21 -21.93 5.65
CA PRO A 136 -10.63 -20.60 6.06
C PRO A 136 -9.77 -19.55 5.39
N TYR A 137 -10.39 -18.44 4.98
CA TYR A 137 -9.65 -17.34 4.38
C TYR A 137 -10.11 -15.97 4.85
N VAL A 138 -9.18 -15.03 4.81
CA VAL A 138 -9.36 -13.62 5.16
C VAL A 138 -8.96 -12.77 3.97
N VAL A 139 -9.78 -11.76 3.65
CA VAL A 139 -9.45 -10.74 2.66
C VAL A 139 -9.02 -9.48 3.40
N ARG A 140 -7.81 -8.97 3.14
CA ARG A 140 -7.33 -7.70 3.66
C ARG A 140 -7.58 -6.58 2.66
N ALA A 141 -8.27 -5.55 3.12
CA ALA A 141 -8.70 -4.40 2.32
C ALA A 141 -7.58 -3.37 2.16
N HIS A 142 -6.68 -3.60 1.22
CA HIS A 142 -5.62 -2.65 0.85
C HIS A 142 -6.10 -1.55 -0.08
N GLY A 143 -7.28 -1.67 -0.66
CA GLY A 143 -7.87 -0.74 -1.60
C GLY A 143 -8.10 -1.38 -2.98
N CYS A 144 -9.19 -2.11 -3.13
CA CYS A 144 -9.58 -2.67 -4.43
C CYS A 144 -9.90 -1.56 -5.44
N TYR A 145 -9.79 -1.87 -6.72
CA TYR A 145 -9.99 -0.88 -7.78
C TYR A 145 -11.39 -0.25 -7.75
N LYS A 146 -12.41 -0.97 -7.31
CA LYS A 146 -13.76 -0.40 -7.16
C LYS A 146 -13.81 0.69 -6.09
N ILE A 147 -13.13 0.51 -4.96
CA ILE A 147 -12.95 1.56 -3.93
C ILE A 147 -12.16 2.73 -4.50
N LEU A 148 -11.04 2.45 -5.17
CA LEU A 148 -10.20 3.47 -5.78
C LEU A 148 -10.97 4.29 -6.84
N ASN A 149 -11.84 3.66 -7.62
CA ASN A 149 -12.70 4.35 -8.57
C ASN A 149 -13.73 5.23 -7.87
N LYS A 150 -14.49 4.67 -6.92
CA LYS A 150 -15.59 5.36 -6.25
C LYS A 150 -15.15 6.59 -5.47
N TYR A 151 -14.04 6.47 -4.71
CA TYR A 151 -13.63 7.51 -3.77
C TYR A 151 -12.46 8.36 -4.28
N PHE A 152 -11.66 7.85 -5.23
CA PHE A 152 -10.42 8.52 -5.65
C PHE A 152 -10.32 8.73 -7.18
N GLY A 153 -11.42 8.49 -7.91
CA GLY A 153 -11.50 8.77 -9.34
C GLY A 153 -10.60 7.92 -10.24
N TYR A 154 -10.25 6.69 -9.82
CA TYR A 154 -9.53 5.76 -10.68
C TYR A 154 -10.43 5.23 -11.78
N ASN A 155 -9.93 5.21 -13.02
CA ASN A 155 -10.63 4.57 -14.12
C ASN A 155 -10.48 3.05 -14.02
N ILE A 156 -11.60 2.35 -13.88
CA ILE A 156 -11.65 0.89 -13.91
C ILE A 156 -12.70 0.44 -14.92
N THR A 157 -12.57 -0.81 -15.34
CA THR A 157 -13.58 -1.43 -16.20
C THR A 157 -14.75 -1.94 -15.36
N LEU A 158 -15.94 -1.97 -15.97
CA LEU A 158 -17.14 -2.47 -15.30
C LEU A 158 -16.99 -3.96 -14.95
N GLY A 159 -16.36 -4.77 -15.83
CA GLY A 159 -16.13 -6.19 -15.57
C GLY A 159 -15.27 -6.41 -14.34
N LEU A 160 -14.17 -5.64 -14.18
CA LEU A 160 -13.34 -5.70 -12.97
C LEU A 160 -14.14 -5.30 -11.72
N SER A 161 -14.92 -4.23 -11.80
CA SER A 161 -15.79 -3.80 -10.69
C SER A 161 -16.79 -4.88 -10.27
N LEU A 162 -17.33 -5.65 -11.23
CA LEU A 162 -18.25 -6.76 -10.95
C LEU A 162 -17.57 -7.90 -10.20
N ILE A 163 -16.40 -8.36 -10.67
CA ILE A 163 -15.71 -9.50 -10.01
C ILE A 163 -15.21 -9.15 -8.62
N GLU A 164 -14.70 -7.93 -8.40
CA GLU A 164 -14.29 -7.48 -7.06
C GLU A 164 -15.50 -7.43 -6.11
N SER A 165 -16.64 -6.93 -6.61
CA SER A 165 -17.87 -6.89 -5.81
C SER A 165 -18.35 -8.29 -5.41
N GLU A 166 -18.29 -9.24 -6.33
CA GLU A 166 -18.69 -10.62 -6.07
C GLU A 166 -17.73 -11.30 -5.08
N ALA A 167 -16.43 -11.13 -5.28
CA ALA A 167 -15.40 -11.68 -4.41
C ALA A 167 -15.52 -11.16 -2.97
N LEU A 168 -15.71 -9.85 -2.81
CA LEU A 168 -15.84 -9.22 -1.49
C LEU A 168 -17.16 -9.57 -0.80
N LYS A 169 -18.27 -9.69 -1.54
CA LYS A 169 -19.53 -10.16 -0.97
C LYS A 169 -19.46 -11.59 -0.45
N LYS A 170 -18.75 -12.47 -1.18
CA LYS A 170 -18.54 -13.88 -0.79
C LYS A 170 -17.54 -14.06 0.34
N ALA A 171 -16.57 -13.16 0.50
CA ALA A 171 -15.51 -13.29 1.50
C ALA A 171 -16.10 -13.48 2.91
N PRO A 172 -15.79 -14.55 3.65
CA PRO A 172 -16.35 -14.78 4.98
C PRO A 172 -15.79 -13.80 6.00
N HIS A 173 -14.52 -13.41 5.83
CA HIS A 173 -13.81 -12.55 6.75
C HIS A 173 -13.11 -11.42 5.99
N LEU A 174 -13.35 -10.18 6.44
CA LEU A 174 -12.74 -8.96 5.89
C LEU A 174 -11.93 -8.26 6.99
N VAL A 175 -10.71 -7.90 6.70
CA VAL A 175 -9.87 -7.04 7.53
C VAL A 175 -9.75 -5.69 6.85
N CYS A 176 -10.17 -4.63 7.53
CA CYS A 176 -10.02 -3.24 7.09
C CYS A 176 -8.81 -2.60 7.75
N VAL A 177 -8.01 -1.86 6.98
CA VAL A 177 -6.74 -1.31 7.44
C VAL A 177 -6.86 0.02 8.18
N SER A 178 -8.05 0.63 8.20
CA SER A 178 -8.39 1.86 8.94
C SER A 178 -9.90 1.93 9.18
N LYS A 179 -10.35 2.86 10.04
CA LYS A 179 -11.77 3.17 10.21
C LYS A 179 -12.37 3.68 8.90
N ASN A 180 -11.65 4.57 8.21
CA ASN A 180 -12.07 5.09 6.92
C ASN A 180 -12.22 3.95 5.89
N SER A 181 -11.28 3.01 5.80
CA SER A 181 -11.45 1.88 4.88
C SER A 181 -12.64 1.01 5.25
N GLN A 182 -12.92 0.76 6.53
CA GLN A 182 -14.10 0.01 6.97
C GLN A 182 -15.39 0.69 6.47
N GLN A 183 -15.52 1.99 6.67
CA GLN A 183 -16.68 2.75 6.19
C GLN A 183 -16.83 2.67 4.66
N MET A 184 -15.74 2.85 3.91
CA MET A 184 -15.77 2.73 2.44
C MET A 184 -16.27 1.36 1.96
N TYR A 185 -15.82 0.27 2.64
CA TYR A 185 -16.24 -1.09 2.28
C TYR A 185 -17.68 -1.37 2.68
N GLU A 186 -18.11 -0.90 3.83
CA GLU A 186 -19.53 -0.99 4.25
C GLU A 186 -20.46 -0.26 3.28
N GLU A 187 -20.15 0.97 2.92
CA GLU A 187 -20.94 1.77 1.97
C GLU A 187 -20.93 1.22 0.53
N THR A 188 -19.89 0.49 0.15
CA THR A 188 -19.73 0.01 -1.23
C THR A 188 -20.21 -1.42 -1.43
N PHE A 189 -20.02 -2.27 -0.43
CA PHE A 189 -20.29 -3.71 -0.52
C PHE A 189 -21.30 -4.21 0.51
N GLY A 190 -21.77 -3.36 1.43
CA GLY A 190 -22.64 -3.74 2.55
C GLY A 190 -21.93 -4.68 3.52
N LYS A 191 -20.58 -4.56 3.67
CA LYS A 191 -19.78 -5.49 4.45
C LYS A 191 -18.86 -4.79 5.42
N THR A 192 -19.12 -5.00 6.71
CA THR A 192 -18.28 -4.50 7.79
C THR A 192 -17.13 -5.47 8.06
N GLY A 193 -15.90 -5.00 7.99
CA GLY A 193 -14.69 -5.78 8.31
C GLY A 193 -14.18 -5.53 9.72
N THR A 194 -13.33 -6.41 10.21
CA THR A 194 -12.56 -6.18 11.45
C THR A 194 -11.44 -5.18 11.18
N ILE A 195 -11.30 -4.15 12.02
CA ILE A 195 -10.20 -3.18 11.87
C ILE A 195 -8.93 -3.80 12.44
N ILE A 196 -7.95 -4.01 11.57
CA ILE A 196 -6.57 -4.32 11.94
C ILE A 196 -5.68 -3.40 11.11
N THR A 197 -5.25 -2.31 11.72
CA THR A 197 -4.49 -1.25 11.04
C THR A 197 -3.18 -1.80 10.48
N ASN A 198 -2.78 -1.26 9.33
CA ASN A 198 -1.41 -1.48 8.87
C ASN A 198 -0.46 -0.81 9.85
N GLY A 199 0.64 -1.50 10.17
CA GLY A 199 1.69 -0.95 10.99
C GLY A 199 2.95 -0.66 10.18
N VAL A 200 3.82 0.11 10.76
CA VAL A 200 5.16 0.37 10.26
C VAL A 200 6.21 -0.05 11.26
N ASP A 201 7.44 -0.26 10.80
CA ASP A 201 8.56 -0.62 11.64
C ASP A 201 8.97 0.58 12.50
N CYS A 202 8.92 0.40 13.81
CA CYS A 202 9.32 1.40 14.82
C CYS A 202 10.61 1.02 15.54
N SER A 203 11.33 -0.01 15.07
CA SER A 203 12.53 -0.52 15.75
C SER A 203 13.76 0.40 15.65
N HIS A 204 13.66 1.44 14.83
CA HIS A 204 14.78 2.32 14.56
C HIS A 204 14.78 3.54 15.48
N LYS A 205 15.82 3.64 16.31
CA LYS A 205 16.18 4.94 16.90
C LYS A 205 16.60 5.88 15.77
N PRO A 206 16.30 7.19 15.87
CA PRO A 206 16.79 8.16 14.90
C PRO A 206 18.32 7.96 14.76
N ILE A 207 18.78 7.52 13.60
CA ILE A 207 20.20 7.44 13.29
C ILE A 207 20.55 8.85 12.85
N SER A 208 21.36 9.52 13.65
CA SER A 208 22.04 10.80 13.40
C SER A 208 21.22 12.07 13.15
N SER A 209 21.90 13.15 13.51
CA SER A 209 21.53 14.55 13.49
C SER A 209 21.62 15.24 12.10
N ASP A 210 21.78 14.52 11.00
CA ASP A 210 22.09 15.09 9.69
C ASP A 210 20.82 15.49 8.89
N THR A 211 19.91 16.17 9.59
CA THR A 211 18.77 16.77 8.91
C THR A 211 19.26 17.85 7.94
N ILE A 212 18.84 17.79 6.68
CA ILE A 212 19.08 18.83 5.68
C ILE A 212 18.16 20.00 6.01
N PRO A 213 18.69 21.17 6.43
CA PRO A 213 17.86 22.33 6.73
C PRO A 213 17.03 22.74 5.52
N PHE A 214 15.84 23.28 5.74
CA PHE A 214 14.92 23.76 4.70
C PHE A 214 14.60 22.75 3.61
N SER A 215 14.65 21.44 3.92
CA SER A 215 14.32 20.38 2.99
C SER A 215 12.86 19.94 3.12
N VAL A 216 12.15 19.91 2.00
CA VAL A 216 10.82 19.31 1.86
C VAL A 216 10.97 17.95 1.18
N PHE A 217 10.45 16.89 1.79
CA PHE A 217 10.48 15.56 1.21
C PHE A 217 9.10 15.15 0.70
N PHE A 218 9.04 14.75 -0.56
CA PHE A 218 7.89 14.06 -1.14
C PHE A 218 8.21 12.56 -1.22
N PHE A 219 7.48 11.76 -0.46
CA PHE A 219 7.68 10.31 -0.42
C PHE A 219 6.49 9.58 -1.05
N GLY A 220 6.66 9.11 -2.28
CA GLY A 220 5.64 8.44 -3.07
C GLY A 220 5.88 8.51 -4.57
N THR A 221 4.96 7.94 -5.35
CA THR A 221 5.00 8.04 -6.81
C THR A 221 4.62 9.46 -7.25
N ALA A 222 5.47 10.09 -8.07
CA ALA A 222 5.19 11.42 -8.64
C ALA A 222 4.03 11.33 -9.63
N MET A 223 2.84 11.71 -9.19
CA MET A 223 1.61 11.69 -9.99
C MET A 223 0.53 12.58 -9.37
N LEU A 224 -0.44 13.02 -10.17
CA LEU A 224 -1.53 13.90 -9.74
C LEU A 224 -2.32 13.37 -8.55
N LYS A 225 -2.54 12.05 -8.47
CA LYS A 225 -3.28 11.45 -7.35
C LYS A 225 -2.55 11.49 -6.02
N LYS A 226 -1.23 11.55 -6.06
CA LYS A 226 -0.39 11.78 -4.87
C LYS A 226 -0.16 13.28 -4.61
N GLY A 227 -0.77 14.15 -5.44
CA GLY A 227 -0.68 15.60 -5.29
C GLY A 227 0.71 16.14 -5.59
N PHE A 228 1.46 15.49 -6.48
CA PHE A 228 2.82 15.94 -6.78
C PHE A 228 2.84 17.35 -7.38
N ASP A 229 1.82 17.74 -8.15
CA ASP A 229 1.59 19.11 -8.62
C ASP A 229 1.45 20.10 -7.46
N THR A 230 0.67 19.78 -6.44
CA THR A 230 0.55 20.58 -5.22
C THR A 230 1.89 20.71 -4.49
N ALA A 231 2.66 19.60 -4.37
CA ALA A 231 3.99 19.64 -3.77
C ALA A 231 4.93 20.60 -4.52
N LEU A 232 4.92 20.58 -5.86
CA LEU A 232 5.70 21.48 -6.69
C LEU A 232 5.27 22.96 -6.53
N ASN A 233 3.97 23.24 -6.52
CA ASN A 233 3.44 24.58 -6.35
C ASN A 233 3.85 25.16 -4.99
N VAL A 234 3.65 24.39 -3.94
CA VAL A 234 4.05 24.80 -2.57
C VAL A 234 5.55 25.02 -2.48
N PHE A 235 6.37 24.10 -3.02
CA PHE A 235 7.81 24.25 -3.06
C PHE A 235 8.26 25.49 -3.83
N ASN A 236 7.66 25.79 -4.99
CA ASN A 236 7.95 26.99 -5.77
C ASN A 236 7.64 28.30 -5.01
N ARG A 237 6.69 28.28 -4.09
CA ARG A 237 6.40 29.41 -3.18
C ARG A 237 7.40 29.49 -2.05
N LEU A 238 7.74 28.34 -1.42
CA LEU A 238 8.70 28.27 -0.31
C LEU A 238 10.07 28.81 -0.71
N ARG A 239 10.61 28.42 -1.87
CA ARG A 239 11.93 28.90 -2.32
C ARG A 239 12.02 30.40 -2.61
N LYS A 240 10.87 31.09 -2.76
CA LYS A 240 10.87 32.57 -2.84
C LYS A 240 11.16 33.24 -1.49
N ARG A 241 10.75 32.60 -0.39
CA ARG A 241 10.98 33.08 0.99
C ARG A 241 12.25 32.44 1.57
N PHE A 242 12.56 31.22 1.21
CA PHE A 242 13.72 30.43 1.64
C PHE A 242 14.51 29.99 0.40
N PRO A 243 15.42 30.82 -0.15
CA PRO A 243 16.14 30.52 -1.40
C PRO A 243 16.99 29.25 -1.33
N GLU A 244 17.43 28.84 -0.14
CA GLU A 244 18.16 27.61 0.16
C GLU A 244 17.29 26.37 0.22
N ALA A 245 15.95 26.52 0.19
CA ALA A 245 15.05 25.39 0.27
C ALA A 245 15.27 24.39 -0.87
N THR A 246 15.19 23.10 -0.55
CA THR A 246 15.33 21.96 -1.48
C THR A 246 14.12 21.05 -1.42
N LEU A 247 13.71 20.51 -2.58
CA LEU A 247 12.69 19.46 -2.68
C LEU A 247 13.36 18.12 -2.96
N HIS A 248 13.13 17.14 -2.09
CA HIS A 248 13.66 15.80 -2.21
C HIS A 248 12.53 14.85 -2.58
N ILE A 249 12.70 14.11 -3.67
CA ILE A 249 11.70 13.18 -4.20
C ILE A 249 12.21 11.76 -3.99
N VAL A 250 11.47 10.98 -3.21
CA VAL A 250 11.74 9.57 -2.97
C VAL A 250 10.56 8.76 -3.49
N GLY A 251 10.76 8.08 -4.63
CA GLY A 251 9.70 7.33 -5.29
C GLY A 251 9.87 7.26 -6.79
N ARG A 252 8.82 6.83 -7.47
CA ARG A 252 8.86 6.58 -8.92
C ARG A 252 8.26 7.72 -9.72
N ASN A 253 8.52 7.68 -11.03
CA ASN A 253 7.83 8.45 -12.07
C ASN A 253 8.13 9.95 -12.10
N TYR A 254 9.15 10.47 -11.42
CA TYR A 254 9.48 11.89 -11.51
C TYR A 254 9.75 12.32 -12.97
N GLU A 255 10.64 11.62 -13.66
CA GLU A 255 10.98 11.91 -15.07
C GLU A 255 9.79 11.71 -16.02
N VAL A 256 8.94 10.73 -15.71
CA VAL A 256 7.70 10.50 -16.49
C VAL A 256 6.76 11.67 -16.30
N TYR A 257 6.60 12.12 -15.06
CA TYR A 257 5.74 13.25 -14.70
C TYR A 257 6.19 14.53 -15.42
N LEU A 258 7.50 14.85 -15.42
CA LEU A 258 8.03 16.03 -16.11
C LEU A 258 7.71 15.97 -17.62
N ARG A 259 7.94 14.81 -18.25
CA ARG A 259 7.65 14.64 -19.70
C ARG A 259 6.16 14.77 -20.01
N GLU A 260 5.28 14.17 -19.22
CA GLU A 260 3.83 14.20 -19.45
C GLU A 260 3.23 15.58 -19.19
N THR A 261 3.82 16.38 -18.31
CA THR A 261 3.38 17.73 -17.99
C THR A 261 4.13 18.82 -18.76
N HIS A 262 5.10 18.46 -19.59
CA HIS A 262 5.96 19.39 -20.33
C HIS A 262 6.69 20.40 -19.42
N LEU A 263 6.99 20.00 -18.18
CA LEU A 263 7.75 20.81 -17.25
C LEU A 263 9.25 20.62 -17.50
N GLU A 264 9.98 21.72 -17.50
CA GLU A 264 11.44 21.71 -17.45
C GLU A 264 11.93 21.23 -16.07
N GLU A 265 13.21 20.88 -16.00
CA GLU A 265 13.86 20.51 -14.74
C GLU A 265 13.77 21.67 -13.74
N ILE A 266 13.29 21.37 -12.55
CA ILE A 266 13.04 22.37 -11.51
C ILE A 266 14.30 22.52 -10.66
N LYS A 267 14.79 23.75 -10.50
CA LYS A 267 15.97 24.03 -9.66
C LYS A 267 15.74 23.64 -8.20
N ASN A 268 16.81 23.22 -7.53
CA ASN A 268 16.81 22.77 -6.12
C ASN A 268 15.95 21.53 -5.87
N VAL A 269 15.84 20.64 -6.84
CA VAL A 269 15.16 19.34 -6.72
C VAL A 269 16.20 18.23 -6.75
N VAL A 270 16.10 17.30 -5.81
CA VAL A 270 16.91 16.07 -5.72
C VAL A 270 15.99 14.88 -5.90
N ASN A 271 16.17 14.12 -6.97
CA ASN A 271 15.40 12.91 -7.23
C ASN A 271 16.23 11.67 -6.90
N TYR A 272 15.80 10.92 -5.88
CA TYR A 272 16.45 9.66 -5.48
C TYR A 272 15.90 8.45 -6.23
N GLY A 273 14.78 8.60 -6.95
CA GLY A 273 14.10 7.45 -7.54
C GLY A 273 13.47 6.52 -6.50
N PHE A 274 13.27 5.27 -6.87
CA PHE A 274 12.75 4.25 -5.97
C PHE A 274 13.88 3.69 -5.09
N LEU A 275 13.71 3.80 -3.79
CA LEU A 275 14.59 3.23 -2.78
C LEU A 275 13.86 2.19 -1.95
N ASP A 276 14.58 1.25 -1.36
CA ASP A 276 14.07 0.29 -0.38
C ASP A 276 15.09 0.01 0.73
N GLY A 277 14.70 -0.75 1.75
CA GLY A 277 15.58 -1.19 2.83
C GLY A 277 16.23 -0.06 3.61
N ASP A 278 17.51 -0.22 3.90
CA ASP A 278 18.27 0.72 4.74
C ASP A 278 18.59 2.02 4.00
N GLU A 279 18.84 1.97 2.69
CA GLU A 279 19.06 3.17 1.86
C GLU A 279 17.86 4.12 1.90
N LEU A 280 16.63 3.56 1.79
CA LEU A 280 15.40 4.35 1.94
C LEU A 280 15.37 5.05 3.30
N LYS A 281 15.67 4.34 4.38
CA LYS A 281 15.64 4.90 5.74
C LYS A 281 16.68 6.01 5.91
N GLU A 282 17.91 5.79 5.45
CA GLU A 282 19.00 6.78 5.51
C GLU A 282 18.62 8.08 4.79
N VAL A 283 17.96 7.98 3.64
CA VAL A 283 17.51 9.16 2.89
C VAL A 283 16.37 9.85 3.61
N LEU A 284 15.33 9.12 4.04
CA LEU A 284 14.16 9.71 4.70
C LEU A 284 14.51 10.38 6.04
N GLN A 285 15.51 9.88 6.77
CA GLN A 285 15.97 10.48 8.02
C GLN A 285 16.58 11.88 7.86
N LYS A 286 17.03 12.24 6.66
CA LYS A 286 17.60 13.56 6.37
C LYS A 286 16.53 14.65 6.19
N ALA A 287 15.25 14.31 6.16
CA ALA A 287 14.18 15.25 5.95
C ALA A 287 14.04 16.24 7.10
N SER A 288 13.80 17.53 6.77
CA SER A 288 13.32 18.54 7.71
C SER A 288 11.79 18.41 7.88
N VAL A 289 11.07 18.26 6.77
CA VAL A 289 9.61 18.09 6.77
C VAL A 289 9.17 17.25 5.59
N PHE A 290 8.12 16.44 5.78
CA PHE A 290 7.45 15.73 4.70
C PHE A 290 6.16 16.43 4.28
N ILE A 291 5.89 16.39 2.97
CA ILE A 291 4.63 16.82 2.38
C ILE A 291 3.88 15.64 1.77
N PHE A 292 2.62 15.43 2.18
CA PHE A 292 1.73 14.38 1.68
C PHE A 292 0.42 14.97 1.13
N PRO A 293 0.45 15.61 -0.05
CA PRO A 293 -0.72 16.29 -0.61
C PRO A 293 -1.62 15.36 -1.42
N SER A 294 -1.73 14.08 -1.01
CA SER A 294 -2.51 13.05 -1.69
C SER A 294 -3.97 13.46 -1.84
N ARG A 295 -4.58 13.10 -2.98
CA ARG A 295 -6.01 13.29 -3.26
C ARG A 295 -6.86 12.09 -2.84
N GLY A 296 -6.23 11.03 -2.32
CA GLY A 296 -6.92 9.85 -1.82
C GLY A 296 -5.96 8.78 -1.29
N GLU A 297 -6.29 8.26 -0.11
CA GLU A 297 -5.55 7.18 0.57
C GLU A 297 -6.53 6.28 1.32
N THR A 298 -6.27 4.99 1.31
CA THR A 298 -7.00 4.04 2.15
C THR A 298 -6.42 3.96 3.57
N PHE A 299 -5.12 4.22 3.71
CA PHE A 299 -4.42 4.25 5.00
C PHE A 299 -3.38 5.38 5.04
N GLY A 300 -2.24 5.24 4.36
CA GLY A 300 -1.15 6.21 4.37
C GLY A 300 0.15 5.63 4.95
N LEU A 301 0.62 4.50 4.42
CA LEU A 301 1.85 3.85 4.90
C LEU A 301 3.06 4.78 4.88
N ALA A 302 3.27 5.53 3.78
CA ALA A 302 4.39 6.47 3.64
C ALA A 302 4.35 7.58 4.70
N LEU A 303 3.16 8.07 5.05
CA LEU A 303 2.96 9.03 6.14
C LEU A 303 3.41 8.42 7.48
N CYS A 304 2.92 7.21 7.79
CA CYS A 304 3.31 6.51 9.01
C CYS A 304 4.81 6.22 9.06
N GLU A 305 5.44 5.87 7.94
CA GLU A 305 6.88 5.63 7.85
C GLU A 305 7.68 6.92 8.15
N ALA A 306 7.26 8.08 7.63
CA ALA A 306 7.87 9.36 7.94
C ALA A 306 7.71 9.74 9.43
N MET A 307 6.51 9.59 9.98
CA MET A 307 6.24 9.86 11.40
C MET A 307 7.01 8.90 12.32
N ALA A 308 7.16 7.62 11.95
CA ALA A 308 7.95 6.63 12.71
C ALA A 308 9.44 7.00 12.81
N LEU A 309 9.96 7.70 11.79
CA LEU A 309 11.33 8.23 11.79
C LEU A 309 11.47 9.53 12.61
N GLY A 310 10.43 9.95 13.31
CA GLY A 310 10.44 11.18 14.08
C GLY A 310 10.55 12.42 13.18
N LYS A 311 9.80 12.47 12.10
CA LYS A 311 9.78 13.61 11.17
C LYS A 311 8.45 14.31 11.18
N ALA A 312 8.49 15.64 11.11
CA ALA A 312 7.30 16.47 10.97
C ALA A 312 6.65 16.21 9.60
N VAL A 313 5.32 16.15 9.59
CA VAL A 313 4.53 15.88 8.39
C VAL A 313 3.46 16.94 8.19
N VAL A 314 3.25 17.35 6.93
CA VAL A 314 2.12 18.17 6.51
C VAL A 314 1.34 17.38 5.45
N ALA A 315 0.11 17.01 5.76
CA ALA A 315 -0.68 16.08 4.97
C ALA A 315 -2.02 16.67 4.53
N ALA A 316 -2.60 16.12 3.45
CA ALA A 316 -3.92 16.52 2.96
C ALA A 316 -5.02 16.24 3.98
N ASP A 317 -6.09 17.04 3.90
CA ASP A 317 -7.29 16.87 4.71
C ASP A 317 -8.11 15.65 4.21
N LEU A 318 -7.57 14.44 4.44
CA LEU A 318 -8.20 13.17 4.11
C LEU A 318 -8.66 12.44 5.38
N PRO A 319 -9.81 11.73 5.34
CA PRO A 319 -10.26 10.95 6.49
C PRO A 319 -9.22 9.94 6.99
N SER A 320 -8.49 9.27 6.07
CA SER A 320 -7.42 8.34 6.42
C SER A 320 -6.24 9.00 7.14
N PHE A 321 -5.91 10.23 6.81
CA PHE A 321 -4.84 10.98 7.48
C PHE A 321 -5.31 11.56 8.81
N ARG A 322 -6.59 11.97 8.91
CA ARG A 322 -7.19 12.37 10.20
C ARG A 322 -7.32 11.21 11.20
N ASP A 323 -7.38 9.96 10.73
CA ASP A 323 -7.32 8.79 11.60
C ASP A 323 -5.93 8.63 12.26
N ILE A 324 -4.87 9.20 11.65
CA ILE A 324 -3.48 9.06 12.07
C ILE A 324 -2.97 10.33 12.76
N ILE A 325 -3.24 11.51 12.19
CA ILE A 325 -2.73 12.80 12.65
C ILE A 325 -3.75 13.52 13.54
N THR A 326 -3.32 13.92 14.71
CA THR A 326 -3.97 14.94 15.52
C THR A 326 -3.40 16.30 15.11
N HIS A 327 -4.19 17.09 14.37
CA HIS A 327 -3.76 18.35 13.78
C HIS A 327 -3.11 19.30 14.81
N LYS A 328 -1.92 19.81 14.48
CA LYS A 328 -1.06 20.70 15.32
C LYS A 328 -0.47 20.02 16.58
N GLU A 329 -0.71 18.74 16.79
CA GLU A 329 -0.10 18.01 17.90
C GLU A 329 1.05 17.10 17.44
N ASP A 330 0.78 16.22 16.46
CA ASP A 330 1.74 15.25 15.93
C ASP A 330 1.89 15.30 14.40
N GLY A 331 1.37 16.37 13.79
CA GLY A 331 1.44 16.66 12.36
C GLY A 331 0.46 17.77 11.99
N PHE A 332 0.51 18.19 10.73
CA PHE A 332 -0.40 19.20 10.20
C PHE A 332 -1.31 18.62 9.13
N ILE A 333 -2.60 18.95 9.21
CA ILE A 333 -3.59 18.66 8.16
C ILE A 333 -3.86 19.95 7.40
N ALA A 334 -3.59 19.97 6.11
CA ALA A 334 -3.75 21.12 5.22
C ALA A 334 -4.90 20.90 4.23
N LYS A 335 -5.76 21.90 4.07
CA LYS A 335 -6.95 21.88 3.19
C LYS A 335 -6.66 22.43 1.79
N ASN A 336 -5.62 23.25 1.66
CA ASN A 336 -5.26 23.95 0.43
C ASN A 336 -3.76 24.27 0.40
N GLU A 337 -3.27 24.79 -0.73
CA GLU A 337 -1.84 25.10 -0.92
C GLU A 337 -1.33 26.20 0.03
N ASP A 338 -2.19 27.13 0.46
CA ASP A 338 -1.80 28.17 1.41
C ASP A 338 -1.49 27.59 2.77
N GLU A 339 -2.33 26.67 3.27
CA GLU A 339 -2.09 25.99 4.55
C GLU A 339 -0.84 25.10 4.51
N TYR A 340 -0.57 24.39 3.38
CA TYR A 340 0.71 23.68 3.22
C TYR A 340 1.90 24.63 3.33
N TYR A 341 1.84 25.73 2.61
CA TYR A 341 2.92 26.74 2.63
C TYR A 341 3.15 27.28 4.03
N GLU A 342 2.11 27.73 4.73
CA GLU A 342 2.20 28.30 6.07
C GLU A 342 2.74 27.30 7.11
N TYR A 343 2.25 26.06 7.09
CA TYR A 343 2.71 25.03 8.04
C TYR A 343 4.16 24.61 7.78
N ILE A 344 4.58 24.49 6.53
CA ILE A 344 5.98 24.16 6.21
C ILE A 344 6.89 25.34 6.55
N ALA A 345 6.48 26.58 6.26
CA ALA A 345 7.24 27.79 6.62
C ALA A 345 7.43 27.90 8.15
N ALA A 346 6.36 27.67 8.93
CA ALA A 346 6.46 27.66 10.39
C ALA A 346 7.42 26.57 10.91
N LEU A 347 7.38 25.36 10.31
CA LEU A 347 8.31 24.28 10.67
C LEU A 347 9.77 24.56 10.29
N PHE A 348 10.01 25.41 9.30
CA PHE A 348 11.34 25.86 8.94
C PHE A 348 11.86 26.96 9.89
N GLU A 349 11.00 27.86 10.31
CA GLU A 349 11.37 29.03 11.16
C GLU A 349 11.49 28.64 12.62
N GLU A 350 10.66 27.73 13.11
CA GLU A 350 10.56 27.36 14.52
C GLU A 350 11.10 25.96 14.77
N ALA A 351 12.40 25.84 15.00
CA ALA A 351 13.03 24.53 15.27
C ALA A 351 12.42 23.80 16.48
N SER A 352 11.97 24.53 17.50
CA SER A 352 11.28 23.99 18.66
C SER A 352 9.93 23.37 18.31
N LEU A 353 9.15 24.02 17.44
CA LEU A 353 7.89 23.49 16.92
C LEU A 353 8.13 22.21 16.11
N ASN A 354 9.08 22.25 15.16
CA ASN A 354 9.44 21.08 14.35
C ASN A 354 9.82 19.89 15.24
N LYS A 355 10.69 20.10 16.22
CA LYS A 355 11.10 19.06 17.18
C LYS A 355 9.91 18.51 17.96
N SER A 356 9.07 19.38 18.53
CA SER A 356 7.91 18.95 19.32
C SER A 356 6.93 18.11 18.51
N ILE A 357 6.58 18.54 17.28
CA ILE A 357 5.69 17.81 16.35
C ILE A 357 6.32 16.46 16.01
N SER A 358 7.60 16.43 15.66
CA SER A 358 8.34 15.23 15.28
C SER A 358 8.38 14.16 16.37
N GLU A 359 8.65 14.57 17.62
CA GLU A 359 8.68 13.67 18.77
C GLU A 359 7.29 13.07 19.08
N LYS A 360 6.24 13.90 18.95
CA LYS A 360 4.86 13.43 19.16
C LYS A 360 4.42 12.50 18.02
N ALA A 361 4.76 12.83 16.76
CA ALA A 361 4.52 11.99 15.60
C ALA A 361 5.08 10.58 15.79
N GLN A 362 6.35 10.48 16.21
CA GLN A 362 6.98 9.20 16.49
C GLN A 362 6.24 8.41 17.57
N LYS A 363 5.92 9.05 18.70
CA LYS A 363 5.18 8.40 19.80
C LYS A 363 3.81 7.90 19.35
N THR A 364 3.08 8.65 18.54
CA THR A 364 1.78 8.23 18.00
C THR A 364 1.93 6.94 17.20
N ILE A 365 2.94 6.86 16.33
CA ILE A 365 3.14 5.66 15.51
C ILE A 365 3.61 4.48 16.34
N GLU A 366 4.56 4.66 17.26
CA GLU A 366 5.03 3.60 18.16
C GLU A 366 3.89 3.00 18.98
N HIS A 367 2.96 3.84 19.48
CA HIS A 367 1.85 3.38 20.31
C HIS A 367 0.68 2.79 19.51
N GLN A 368 0.34 3.34 18.35
CA GLN A 368 -0.90 2.99 17.65
C GLN A 368 -0.69 2.18 16.38
N TYR A 369 0.41 2.42 15.65
CA TYR A 369 0.65 1.88 14.31
C TYR A 369 1.95 1.07 14.20
N ASN A 370 2.42 0.52 15.31
CA ASN A 370 3.56 -0.38 15.34
C ASN A 370 3.22 -1.70 14.64
N PHE A 371 4.12 -2.17 13.78
CA PHE A 371 3.93 -3.38 12.96
C PHE A 371 3.71 -4.64 13.80
N GLU A 372 4.36 -4.75 14.96
CA GLU A 372 4.16 -5.87 15.88
C GLU A 372 2.71 -5.98 16.38
N LYS A 373 2.02 -4.84 16.57
CA LYS A 373 0.58 -4.84 16.90
C LYS A 373 -0.26 -5.38 15.75
N THR A 374 0.06 -4.99 14.52
CA THR A 374 -0.62 -5.51 13.32
C THR A 374 -0.50 -7.03 13.24
N VAL A 375 0.71 -7.55 13.41
CA VAL A 375 0.97 -9.00 13.40
C VAL A 375 0.23 -9.70 14.54
N LYS A 376 0.35 -9.20 15.77
CA LYS A 376 -0.34 -9.74 16.95
C LYS A 376 -1.85 -9.82 16.76
N ASN A 377 -2.46 -8.72 16.31
CA ASN A 377 -3.90 -8.63 16.09
C ASN A 377 -4.36 -9.55 14.94
N SER A 378 -3.57 -9.64 13.85
CA SER A 378 -3.86 -10.56 12.75
C SER A 378 -3.83 -12.01 13.22
N LEU A 379 -2.81 -12.41 13.97
CA LEU A 379 -2.69 -13.77 14.50
C LEU A 379 -3.82 -14.11 15.48
N ALA A 380 -4.21 -13.18 16.35
CA ALA A 380 -5.36 -13.36 17.25
C ALA A 380 -6.67 -13.54 16.47
N TYR A 381 -6.85 -12.75 15.40
CA TYR A 381 -8.02 -12.86 14.52
C TYR A 381 -8.04 -14.20 13.77
N TYR A 382 -6.90 -14.65 13.22
CA TYR A 382 -6.80 -15.96 12.57
C TYR A 382 -7.11 -17.11 13.53
N GLN A 383 -6.57 -17.03 14.76
CA GLN A 383 -6.84 -18.04 15.77
C GLN A 383 -8.33 -18.16 16.07
N LYS A 384 -9.03 -17.02 16.18
CA LYS A 384 -10.50 -17.00 16.35
C LYS A 384 -11.20 -17.71 15.18
N ILE A 385 -10.82 -17.41 13.94
CA ILE A 385 -11.41 -18.01 12.74
C ILE A 385 -11.16 -19.52 12.67
N ILE A 386 -9.93 -19.95 12.97
CA ILE A 386 -9.55 -21.38 12.91
C ILE A 386 -10.30 -22.19 13.99
N ASN A 387 -10.52 -21.63 15.17
CA ASN A 387 -11.18 -22.32 16.28
C ASN A 387 -12.71 -22.32 16.18
N THR A 388 -13.30 -21.53 15.28
CA THR A 388 -14.76 -21.47 15.06
C THR A 388 -15.24 -22.56 14.07
N LYS A 389 -14.33 -23.34 13.49
CA LYS A 389 -14.59 -24.55 12.71
C LYS A 389 -14.69 -25.77 13.62
#